data_b4457f592ebfecfacdc8d89663670317
#
_entry.id   b4457f592ebfecfacdc8d89663670317
#
_cell.length_a   1.000
_cell.length_b   1.000
_cell.length_c   1.000
_cell.angle_alpha   90.00
_cell.angle_beta   90.00
_cell.angle_gamma   90.00
#
_symmetry.space_group_name_H-M   'P 1'
#
loop_
_entity.id
_entity.type
_entity.pdbx_description
1 polymer ?
#
loop_
_entity_poly.entity_id
_entity_poly.type
_entity_poly.pdbx_seq_one_letter_code
_entity_poly.pdbx_strand_id
1 'polypeptide(L)'
;MFAPRDPDEYLLDTERRVIRIRRHWACLAWDMFEAVALLAICVMVSYVLPPSMWVVQNILWYVALLVVLRFAYQVIEWWVERLVVTDKRFIMTTGVWTTKVLMMPITKVTDLTYERSFWGRMLGYGTMVVESAGQIQALNRIEYLPRPEEFYDTISELVFGDKQKQAERFSMIKAQRAARGKRMVG
;
A
#
# COMPACT_ATOMS: atom_id res chain seq x y z
N MET A 1 4.78 20.17 -15.59
CA MET A 1 5.68 19.07 -15.26
C MET A 1 5.04 18.25 -14.16
N PHE A 2 4.08 17.38 -14.52
CA PHE A 2 3.23 16.62 -13.58
C PHE A 2 3.60 15.12 -13.55
N ALA A 3 4.88 14.81 -13.67
CA ALA A 3 5.31 13.44 -13.46
C ALA A 3 5.42 13.21 -11.93
N PRO A 4 4.75 12.20 -11.37
CA PRO A 4 4.98 11.80 -9.98
C PRO A 4 6.47 11.45 -9.87
N ARG A 5 7.15 12.09 -8.92
CA ARG A 5 8.55 11.74 -8.63
C ARG A 5 8.63 10.25 -8.37
N ASP A 6 9.51 9.60 -9.10
CA ASP A 6 9.72 8.16 -8.91
C ASP A 6 10.19 7.93 -7.46
N PRO A 7 9.55 7.00 -6.71
CA PRO A 7 10.03 6.68 -5.37
C PRO A 7 11.50 6.21 -5.37
N ASP A 8 12.03 5.84 -6.52
CA ASP A 8 13.43 5.48 -6.70
C ASP A 8 14.40 6.66 -6.50
N GLU A 9 13.96 7.92 -6.64
CA GLU A 9 14.75 9.12 -6.30
C GLU A 9 15.04 9.25 -4.79
N TYR A 10 14.28 8.58 -3.95
CA TYR A 10 14.45 8.58 -2.50
C TYR A 10 15.31 7.41 -2.00
N LEU A 11 15.78 6.53 -2.90
CA LEU A 11 16.68 5.45 -2.54
C LEU A 11 18.11 6.00 -2.33
N LEU A 12 18.76 5.56 -1.24
CA LEU A 12 20.17 5.80 -1.03
C LEU A 12 20.99 4.81 -1.88
N ASP A 13 22.16 5.22 -2.36
CA ASP A 13 23.08 4.37 -3.16
C ASP A 13 23.44 3.03 -2.48
N THR A 14 23.28 2.98 -1.15
CA THR A 14 23.56 1.80 -0.32
C THR A 14 22.31 0.93 -0.06
N GLU A 15 21.15 1.28 -0.62
CA GLU A 15 19.89 0.55 -0.43
C GLU A 15 19.54 -0.26 -1.67
N ARG A 16 19.16 -1.51 -1.44
CA ARG A 16 18.64 -2.37 -2.49
C ARG A 16 17.12 -2.39 -2.43
N ARG A 17 16.49 -2.10 -3.56
CA ARG A 17 15.05 -2.27 -3.72
C ARG A 17 14.73 -3.77 -3.74
N VAL A 18 13.87 -4.20 -2.83
CA VAL A 18 13.42 -5.59 -2.74
C VAL A 18 12.14 -5.78 -3.51
N ILE A 19 11.14 -4.93 -3.23
CA ILE A 19 9.81 -5.04 -3.85
C ILE A 19 9.28 -3.65 -4.19
N ARG A 20 8.59 -3.56 -5.33
CA ARG A 20 7.81 -2.40 -5.75
C ARG A 20 6.40 -2.85 -6.07
N ILE A 21 5.41 -2.31 -5.37
CA ILE A 21 4.01 -2.73 -5.48
C ILE A 21 3.12 -1.51 -5.69
N ARG A 22 2.05 -1.71 -6.47
CA ARG A 22 0.90 -0.81 -6.57
C ARG A 22 -0.29 -1.45 -5.88
N ARG A 23 -1.19 -0.65 -5.37
CA ARG A 23 -2.47 -1.17 -4.86
C ARG A 23 -3.22 -1.91 -5.94
N HIS A 24 -3.89 -2.98 -5.55
CA HIS A 24 -4.70 -3.78 -6.47
C HIS A 24 -5.89 -2.95 -6.99
N TRP A 25 -6.25 -3.13 -8.26
CA TRP A 25 -7.35 -2.41 -8.91
C TRP A 25 -8.71 -2.58 -8.20
N ALA A 26 -8.87 -3.61 -7.39
CA ALA A 26 -10.08 -3.86 -6.61
C ALA A 26 -10.44 -2.72 -5.64
N CYS A 27 -9.48 -1.84 -5.28
CA CYS A 27 -9.79 -0.65 -4.50
C CYS A 27 -10.69 0.34 -5.25
N LEU A 28 -10.63 0.35 -6.59
CA LEU A 28 -11.48 1.18 -7.45
C LEU A 28 -12.85 0.55 -7.75
N ALA A 29 -13.07 -0.73 -7.38
CA ALA A 29 -14.28 -1.45 -7.76
C ALA A 29 -15.56 -0.79 -7.21
N TRP A 30 -15.51 -0.29 -5.99
CA TRP A 30 -16.64 0.42 -5.38
C TRP A 30 -16.89 1.78 -6.05
N ASP A 31 -15.83 2.56 -6.26
CA ASP A 31 -15.92 3.87 -6.92
C ASP A 31 -16.41 3.73 -8.38
N MET A 32 -15.96 2.68 -9.06
CA MET A 32 -16.44 2.35 -10.40
C MET A 32 -17.92 2.00 -10.41
N PHE A 33 -18.38 1.17 -9.46
CA PHE A 33 -19.79 0.83 -9.32
C PHE A 33 -20.64 2.07 -9.03
N GLU A 34 -20.21 2.92 -8.10
CA GLU A 34 -20.88 4.20 -7.79
C GLU A 34 -20.98 5.09 -9.04
N ALA A 35 -19.87 5.27 -9.76
CA ALA A 35 -19.85 6.10 -10.96
C ALA A 35 -20.78 5.56 -12.06
N VAL A 36 -20.75 4.25 -12.31
CA VAL A 36 -21.61 3.60 -13.31
C VAL A 36 -23.11 3.73 -12.90
N ALA A 37 -23.42 3.50 -11.62
CA ALA A 37 -24.79 3.64 -11.12
C ALA A 37 -25.32 5.07 -11.27
N LEU A 38 -24.52 6.07 -10.90
CA LEU A 38 -24.90 7.48 -11.05
C LEU A 38 -25.07 7.88 -12.52
N LEU A 39 -24.18 7.44 -13.41
CA LEU A 39 -24.32 7.69 -14.84
C LEU A 39 -25.56 7.01 -15.42
N ALA A 40 -25.86 5.78 -15.02
CA ALA A 40 -27.06 5.08 -15.44
C ALA A 40 -28.34 5.82 -14.99
N ILE A 41 -28.36 6.34 -13.76
CA ILE A 41 -29.45 7.17 -13.26
C ILE A 41 -29.58 8.45 -14.08
N CYS A 42 -28.50 9.16 -14.36
CA CYS A 42 -28.52 10.38 -15.17
C CYS A 42 -29.09 10.11 -16.57
N VAL A 43 -28.67 9.02 -17.22
CA VAL A 43 -29.17 8.62 -18.54
C VAL A 43 -30.66 8.23 -18.48
N MET A 44 -31.05 7.44 -17.48
CA MET A 44 -32.45 7.03 -17.30
C MET A 44 -33.38 8.22 -17.10
N VAL A 45 -32.99 9.16 -16.23
CA VAL A 45 -33.75 10.38 -15.97
C VAL A 45 -33.81 11.25 -17.24
N SER A 46 -32.70 11.41 -17.95
CA SER A 46 -32.65 12.15 -19.22
C SER A 46 -33.57 11.59 -20.28
N TYR A 47 -33.77 10.26 -20.31
CA TYR A 47 -34.65 9.60 -21.26
C TYR A 47 -36.14 9.81 -20.94
N VAL A 48 -36.52 9.93 -19.67
CA VAL A 48 -37.89 10.14 -19.20
C VAL A 48 -38.33 11.60 -19.28
N LEU A 49 -37.40 12.54 -19.22
CA LEU A 49 -37.67 13.99 -19.24
C LEU A 49 -38.19 14.45 -20.59
N PRO A 50 -39.30 15.24 -20.62
CA PRO A 50 -39.80 15.81 -21.86
C PRO A 50 -38.85 16.89 -22.40
N PRO A 51 -38.76 17.09 -23.73
CA PRO A 51 -37.86 18.06 -24.36
C PRO A 51 -38.07 19.52 -23.90
N SER A 52 -39.22 19.82 -23.33
CA SER A 52 -39.49 21.16 -22.79
C SER A 52 -38.69 21.51 -21.56
N MET A 53 -38.11 20.52 -20.87
CA MET A 53 -37.27 20.68 -19.69
C MET A 53 -35.76 20.71 -20.04
N TRP A 54 -35.40 21.37 -21.13
CA TRP A 54 -34.04 21.42 -21.62
C TRP A 54 -32.99 21.92 -20.59
N VAL A 55 -33.40 22.83 -19.66
CA VAL A 55 -32.51 23.31 -18.59
C VAL A 55 -32.13 22.16 -17.64
N VAL A 56 -33.11 21.36 -17.22
CA VAL A 56 -32.88 20.20 -16.34
C VAL A 56 -31.98 19.18 -17.03
N GLN A 57 -32.23 18.96 -18.33
CA GLN A 57 -31.44 18.05 -19.12
C GLN A 57 -29.96 18.47 -19.22
N ASN A 58 -29.69 19.76 -19.43
CA ASN A 58 -28.34 20.28 -19.41
C ASN A 58 -27.65 20.13 -18.04
N ILE A 59 -28.38 20.38 -16.95
CA ILE A 59 -27.86 20.17 -15.59
C ILE A 59 -27.47 18.71 -15.38
N LEU A 60 -28.28 17.75 -15.83
CA LEU A 60 -27.95 16.32 -15.74
C LEU A 60 -26.64 15.97 -16.48
N TRP A 61 -26.41 16.55 -17.66
CA TRP A 61 -25.18 16.34 -18.39
C TRP A 61 -23.95 16.93 -17.68
N TYR A 62 -24.10 18.08 -17.02
CA TYR A 62 -23.02 18.63 -16.18
C TYR A 62 -22.75 17.75 -14.96
N VAL A 63 -23.79 17.22 -14.33
CA VAL A 63 -23.64 16.23 -13.22
C VAL A 63 -22.93 14.97 -13.73
N ALA A 64 -23.34 14.43 -14.86
CA ALA A 64 -22.67 13.27 -15.46
C ALA A 64 -21.19 13.56 -15.76
N LEU A 65 -20.87 14.74 -16.29
CA LEU A 65 -19.48 15.16 -16.52
C LEU A 65 -18.69 15.23 -15.21
N LEU A 66 -19.26 15.78 -14.14
CA LEU A 66 -18.61 15.83 -12.82
C LEU A 66 -18.35 14.44 -12.25
N VAL A 67 -19.28 13.49 -12.41
CA VAL A 67 -19.09 12.08 -11.99
C VAL A 67 -17.89 11.45 -12.74
N VAL A 68 -17.81 11.67 -14.06
CA VAL A 68 -16.70 11.16 -14.87
C VAL A 68 -15.37 11.79 -14.44
N LEU A 69 -15.33 13.11 -14.22
CA LEU A 69 -14.11 13.80 -13.78
C LEU A 69 -13.67 13.34 -12.38
N ARG A 70 -14.63 13.14 -11.47
CA ARG A 70 -14.34 12.58 -10.13
C ARG A 70 -13.72 11.19 -10.24
N PHE A 71 -14.33 10.31 -11.03
CA PHE A 71 -13.80 8.96 -11.23
C PHE A 71 -12.41 8.97 -11.89
N ALA A 72 -12.20 9.80 -12.89
CA ALA A 72 -10.91 9.98 -13.53
C ALA A 72 -9.84 10.42 -12.51
N TYR A 73 -10.19 11.33 -11.59
CA TYR A 73 -9.29 11.75 -10.51
C TYR A 73 -8.91 10.59 -9.59
N GLN A 74 -9.88 9.75 -9.18
CA GLN A 74 -9.63 8.56 -8.34
C GLN A 74 -8.71 7.55 -9.04
N VAL A 75 -8.88 7.35 -10.35
CA VAL A 75 -8.00 6.49 -11.16
C VAL A 75 -6.58 7.05 -11.19
N ILE A 76 -6.42 8.37 -11.35
CA ILE A 76 -5.10 9.02 -11.34
C ILE A 76 -4.45 8.86 -9.95
N GLU A 77 -5.20 9.07 -8.87
CA GLU A 77 -4.71 8.91 -7.51
C GLU A 77 -4.20 7.48 -7.26
N TRP A 78 -5.00 6.48 -7.63
CA TRP A 78 -4.59 5.07 -7.59
C TRP A 78 -3.32 4.80 -8.41
N TRP A 79 -3.21 5.44 -9.58
CA TRP A 79 -2.07 5.19 -10.46
C TRP A 79 -0.76 5.79 -9.94
N VAL A 80 -0.84 6.88 -9.20
CA VAL A 80 0.30 7.58 -8.58
C VAL A 80 0.76 6.87 -7.30
N GLU A 81 -0.16 6.25 -6.56
CA GLU A 81 0.16 5.60 -5.29
C GLU A 81 1.08 4.38 -5.49
N ARG A 82 2.21 4.38 -4.79
CA ARG A 82 3.23 3.33 -4.90
C ARG A 82 3.83 3.01 -3.54
N LEU A 83 4.02 1.72 -3.30
CA LEU A 83 4.76 1.19 -2.16
C LEU A 83 6.07 0.59 -2.65
N VAL A 84 7.17 1.03 -2.08
CA VAL A 84 8.50 0.46 -2.30
C VAL A 84 9.04 -0.03 -0.97
N VAL A 85 9.51 -1.26 -0.96
CA VAL A 85 10.20 -1.85 0.19
C VAL A 85 11.65 -2.06 -0.18
N THR A 86 12.53 -1.52 0.65
CA THR A 86 13.97 -1.70 0.55
C THR A 86 14.45 -2.65 1.63
N ASP A 87 15.71 -3.01 1.61
CA ASP A 87 16.38 -3.78 2.67
C ASP A 87 16.45 -3.05 4.02
N LYS A 88 16.13 -1.72 4.08
CA LYS A 88 16.25 -0.89 5.29
C LYS A 88 14.95 -0.23 5.73
N ARG A 89 14.03 0.06 4.81
CA ARG A 89 12.82 0.83 5.10
C ARG A 89 11.67 0.56 4.14
N PHE A 90 10.46 0.86 4.61
CA PHE A 90 9.27 0.98 3.79
C PHE A 90 9.15 2.44 3.31
N ILE A 91 8.85 2.64 2.05
CA ILE A 91 8.63 3.94 1.43
C ILE A 91 7.28 3.89 0.72
N MET A 92 6.34 4.70 1.18
CA MET A 92 5.02 4.83 0.55
C MET A 92 4.88 6.25 0.01
N THR A 93 4.58 6.35 -1.27
CA THR A 93 4.34 7.63 -1.94
C THR A 93 2.87 7.73 -2.30
N THR A 94 2.21 8.79 -1.82
CA THR A 94 0.79 9.07 -2.07
C THR A 94 0.58 10.52 -2.49
N GLY A 95 -0.52 10.77 -3.21
CA GLY A 95 -1.01 12.10 -3.55
C GLY A 95 -0.63 12.57 -4.95
N VAL A 96 -1.63 13.20 -5.62
CA VAL A 96 -1.52 13.74 -6.99
C VAL A 96 -1.04 15.18 -6.97
N TRP A 97 -1.65 16.04 -6.14
CA TRP A 97 -1.32 17.45 -6.03
C TRP A 97 -0.21 17.74 -5.01
N THR A 98 -0.26 17.02 -3.89
CA THR A 98 0.75 17.15 -2.83
C THR A 98 1.32 15.76 -2.59
N THR A 99 2.55 15.55 -3.02
CA THR A 99 3.24 14.29 -2.80
C THR A 99 3.58 14.14 -1.32
N LYS A 100 3.02 13.11 -0.68
CA LYS A 100 3.39 12.70 0.69
C LYS A 100 4.25 11.46 0.59
N VAL A 101 5.43 11.51 1.15
CA VAL A 101 6.35 10.38 1.24
C VAL A 101 6.43 9.94 2.69
N LEU A 102 5.97 8.73 2.94
CA LEU A 102 5.99 8.11 4.25
C LEU A 102 7.12 7.10 4.27
N MET A 103 7.99 7.21 5.27
CA MET A 103 9.13 6.29 5.42
C MET A 103 9.11 5.67 6.81
N MET A 104 9.24 4.34 6.86
CA MET A 104 9.34 3.60 8.12
C MET A 104 10.53 2.63 8.06
N PRO A 105 11.51 2.76 8.97
CA PRO A 105 12.61 1.81 9.06
C PRO A 105 12.12 0.40 9.43
N ILE A 106 12.64 -0.63 8.77
CA ILE A 106 12.32 -2.04 9.04
C ILE A 106 12.63 -2.42 10.50
N THR A 107 13.67 -1.80 11.07
CA THR A 107 14.08 -2.05 12.47
C THR A 107 13.03 -1.65 13.51
N LYS A 108 12.10 -0.75 13.15
CA LYS A 108 11.00 -0.33 14.03
C LYS A 108 9.76 -1.22 13.93
N VAL A 109 9.71 -2.14 12.98
CA VAL A 109 8.62 -3.10 12.85
C VAL A 109 8.68 -4.10 14.00
N THR A 110 7.60 -4.19 14.74
CA THR A 110 7.44 -5.09 15.90
C THR A 110 6.65 -6.33 15.52
N ASP A 111 5.60 -6.17 14.74
CA ASP A 111 4.74 -7.26 14.32
C ASP A 111 4.20 -7.03 12.90
N LEU A 112 3.84 -8.13 12.24
CA LEU A 112 3.27 -8.16 10.90
C LEU A 112 2.03 -9.05 10.93
N THR A 113 0.87 -8.45 10.74
CA THR A 113 -0.38 -9.19 10.63
C THR A 113 -0.88 -9.15 9.19
N TYR A 114 -1.27 -10.32 8.68
CA TYR A 114 -1.84 -10.48 7.36
C TYR A 114 -3.31 -10.85 7.45
N GLU A 115 -4.15 -10.05 6.82
CA GLU A 115 -5.59 -10.25 6.75
C GLU A 115 -6.05 -10.46 5.31
N ARG A 116 -6.90 -11.44 5.09
CA ARG A 116 -7.47 -11.69 3.76
C ARG A 116 -8.98 -11.88 3.86
N SER A 117 -9.71 -10.95 3.26
CA SER A 117 -11.17 -11.04 3.17
C SER A 117 -11.59 -12.13 2.16
N PHE A 118 -12.87 -12.52 2.19
CA PHE A 118 -13.43 -13.46 1.22
C PHE A 118 -13.21 -12.96 -0.23
N TRP A 119 -13.53 -11.70 -0.50
CA TRP A 119 -13.31 -11.07 -1.80
C TRP A 119 -11.83 -10.95 -2.15
N GLY A 120 -10.99 -10.68 -1.17
CA GLY A 120 -9.53 -10.68 -1.34
C GLY A 120 -8.99 -12.04 -1.76
N ARG A 121 -9.61 -13.14 -1.28
CA ARG A 121 -9.23 -14.50 -1.68
C ARG A 121 -9.63 -14.79 -3.12
N MET A 122 -10.79 -14.33 -3.55
CA MET A 122 -11.25 -14.52 -4.94
C MET A 122 -10.48 -13.66 -5.94
N LEU A 123 -10.17 -12.42 -5.61
CA LEU A 123 -9.56 -11.43 -6.49
C LEU A 123 -8.03 -11.34 -6.36
N GLY A 124 -7.43 -12.05 -5.40
CA GLY A 124 -5.96 -12.11 -5.26
C GLY A 124 -5.36 -10.91 -4.52
N TYR A 125 -6.10 -10.23 -3.63
CA TYR A 125 -5.58 -9.16 -2.80
C TYR A 125 -5.74 -9.43 -1.30
N GLY A 126 -5.01 -8.71 -0.47
CA GLY A 126 -5.11 -8.76 0.98
C GLY A 126 -4.76 -7.43 1.63
N THR A 127 -4.84 -7.40 2.94
CA THR A 127 -4.44 -6.26 3.77
C THR A 127 -3.29 -6.71 4.67
N MET A 128 -2.24 -5.91 4.74
CA MET A 128 -1.15 -6.10 5.67
C MET A 128 -1.18 -4.99 6.72
N VAL A 129 -1.13 -5.38 7.97
CA VAL A 129 -0.97 -4.48 9.11
C VAL A 129 0.45 -4.58 9.60
N VAL A 130 1.15 -3.47 9.63
CA VAL A 130 2.54 -3.35 10.08
C VAL A 130 2.55 -2.61 11.39
N GLU A 131 2.83 -3.28 12.48
CA GLU A 131 2.93 -2.65 13.80
C GLU A 131 4.34 -2.14 14.04
N SER A 132 4.46 -0.93 14.56
CA SER A 132 5.74 -0.31 14.89
C SER A 132 5.80 0.15 16.33
N ALA A 133 6.99 0.13 16.93
CA ALA A 133 7.25 0.60 18.29
C ALA A 133 7.13 2.13 18.45
N GLY A 134 6.55 2.86 17.51
CA GLY A 134 6.39 4.30 17.52
C GLY A 134 5.06 4.76 16.91
N GLN A 135 4.71 6.03 17.13
CA GLN A 135 3.42 6.63 16.72
C GLN A 135 3.27 6.91 15.21
N ILE A 136 3.94 6.23 14.31
CA ILE A 136 3.80 6.48 12.88
C ILE A 136 2.62 5.66 12.36
N GLN A 137 1.45 6.23 12.45
CA GLN A 137 0.17 5.60 12.12
C GLN A 137 -0.10 5.46 10.61
N ALA A 138 0.63 6.15 9.76
CA ALA A 138 0.27 6.25 8.34
C ALA A 138 0.69 5.04 7.48
N LEU A 139 1.66 4.22 7.92
CA LEU A 139 2.05 2.96 7.27
C LEU A 139 1.51 1.72 7.98
N ASN A 140 0.62 1.93 8.96
CA ASN A 140 0.12 0.87 9.83
C ASN A 140 -0.72 -0.15 9.06
N ARG A 141 -1.43 0.27 8.02
CA ARG A 141 -2.36 -0.58 7.27
C ARG A 141 -2.19 -0.37 5.78
N ILE A 142 -1.73 -1.41 5.09
CA ILE A 142 -1.56 -1.43 3.65
C ILE A 142 -2.68 -2.29 3.07
N GLU A 143 -3.70 -1.62 2.53
CA GLU A 143 -4.88 -2.28 1.96
C GLU A 143 -4.69 -2.57 0.47
N TYR A 144 -5.45 -3.58 -0.01
CA TYR A 144 -5.46 -3.99 -1.42
C TYR A 144 -4.07 -4.34 -1.96
N LEU A 145 -3.29 -5.06 -1.16
CA LEU A 145 -1.98 -5.55 -1.54
C LEU A 145 -2.12 -6.71 -2.52
N PRO A 146 -1.58 -6.65 -3.75
CA PRO A 146 -1.57 -7.77 -4.67
C PRO A 146 -0.57 -8.83 -4.19
N ARG A 147 -0.89 -10.12 -4.40
CA ARG A 147 -0.06 -11.27 -3.99
C ARG A 147 0.45 -11.16 -2.54
N PRO A 148 -0.46 -11.04 -1.59
CA PRO A 148 -0.08 -10.72 -0.22
C PRO A 148 0.76 -11.80 0.45
N GLU A 149 0.67 -13.06 0.01
CA GLU A 149 1.45 -14.19 0.54
C GLU A 149 2.95 -14.03 0.21
N GLU A 150 3.29 -13.80 -1.06
CA GLU A 150 4.67 -13.58 -1.49
C GLU A 150 5.28 -12.35 -0.80
N PHE A 151 4.46 -11.33 -0.62
CA PHE A 151 4.88 -10.10 0.05
C PHE A 151 5.13 -10.33 1.54
N TYR A 152 4.22 -11.04 2.22
CA TYR A 152 4.36 -11.38 3.63
C TYR A 152 5.62 -12.20 3.89
N ASP A 153 5.87 -13.24 3.07
CA ASP A 153 7.04 -14.10 3.20
C ASP A 153 8.34 -13.31 3.06
N THR A 154 8.42 -12.47 2.01
CA THR A 154 9.62 -11.66 1.76
C THR A 154 9.86 -10.63 2.86
N ILE A 155 8.81 -9.96 3.35
CA ILE A 155 8.95 -8.98 4.43
C ILE A 155 9.26 -9.67 5.76
N SER A 156 8.63 -10.80 6.02
CA SER A 156 8.89 -11.59 7.23
C SER A 156 10.36 -12.04 7.30
N GLU A 157 10.91 -12.47 6.17
CA GLU A 157 12.34 -12.80 6.08
C GLU A 157 13.24 -11.57 6.32
N LEU A 158 12.89 -10.42 5.74
CA LEU A 158 13.63 -9.17 5.94
C LEU A 158 13.58 -8.66 7.39
N VAL A 159 12.41 -8.69 8.02
CA VAL A 159 12.19 -8.15 9.38
C VAL A 159 12.73 -9.10 10.45
N PHE A 160 12.42 -10.39 10.33
CA PHE A 160 12.69 -11.38 11.38
C PHE A 160 13.92 -12.23 11.09
N GLY A 161 14.26 -12.46 9.83
CA GLY A 161 15.43 -13.25 9.43
C GLY A 161 16.75 -12.66 9.93
N ASP A 162 16.91 -11.35 9.88
CA ASP A 162 18.09 -10.67 10.43
C ASP A 162 18.11 -10.70 11.97
N LYS A 163 16.97 -10.56 12.62
CA LYS A 163 16.87 -10.68 14.10
C LYS A 163 17.21 -12.10 14.55
N GLN A 164 16.77 -13.10 13.82
CA GLN A 164 17.04 -14.50 14.13
C GLN A 164 18.54 -14.83 13.95
N LYS A 165 19.16 -14.40 12.86
CA LYS A 165 20.61 -14.52 12.64
C LYS A 165 21.43 -13.79 13.70
N GLN A 166 20.99 -12.62 14.16
CA GLN A 166 21.63 -11.90 15.27
C GLN A 166 21.50 -12.67 16.58
N ALA A 167 20.31 -13.18 16.91
CA ALA A 167 20.08 -13.98 18.12
C ALA A 167 20.94 -15.25 18.13
N GLU A 168 21.05 -15.96 17.00
CA GLU A 168 21.93 -17.11 16.85
C GLU A 168 23.41 -16.75 17.03
N ARG A 169 23.88 -15.65 16.45
CA ARG A 169 25.24 -15.15 16.67
C ARG A 169 25.52 -14.83 18.13
N PHE A 170 24.59 -14.15 18.81
CA PHE A 170 24.72 -13.85 20.24
C PHE A 170 24.76 -15.12 21.09
N SER A 171 23.92 -16.11 20.79
CA SER A 171 23.93 -17.40 21.51
C SER A 171 25.25 -18.17 21.31
N MET A 172 25.78 -18.20 20.09
CA MET A 172 27.06 -18.83 19.79
C MET A 172 28.24 -18.14 20.51
N ILE A 173 28.29 -16.80 20.51
CA ILE A 173 29.32 -16.01 21.22
C ILE A 173 29.24 -16.29 22.74
N LYS A 174 28.02 -16.34 23.29
CA LYS A 174 27.80 -16.63 24.72
C LYS A 174 28.27 -18.05 25.08
N ALA A 175 27.97 -19.03 24.23
CA ALA A 175 28.42 -20.41 24.40
C ALA A 175 29.95 -20.54 24.33
N GLN A 176 30.59 -19.86 23.36
CA GLN A 176 32.05 -19.85 23.25
C GLN A 176 32.73 -19.21 24.47
N ARG A 177 32.18 -18.09 24.98
CA ARG A 177 32.71 -17.43 26.21
C ARG A 177 32.57 -18.35 27.44
N ALA A 178 31.43 -19.06 27.58
CA ALA A 178 31.23 -19.99 28.65
C ALA A 178 32.20 -21.19 28.59
N ALA A 179 32.43 -21.73 27.39
CA ALA A 179 33.37 -22.80 27.18
C ALA A 179 34.83 -22.39 27.45
N ARG A 180 35.19 -21.15 27.11
CA ARG A 180 36.55 -20.60 27.37
C ARG A 180 36.75 -20.34 28.87
N GLY A 181 35.73 -19.86 29.59
CA GLY A 181 35.80 -19.66 31.05
C GLY A 181 36.00 -20.96 31.81
N LYS A 182 35.38 -22.08 31.39
CA LYS A 182 35.59 -23.39 31.99
C LYS A 182 37.00 -23.95 31.81
N ARG A 183 37.68 -23.60 30.73
CA ARG A 183 39.08 -24.04 30.44
C ARG A 183 40.12 -23.29 31.25
N MET A 184 39.81 -22.11 31.80
CA MET A 184 40.73 -21.32 32.60
C MET A 184 40.69 -21.62 34.11
N VAL A 185 39.67 -22.34 34.57
CA VAL A 185 39.44 -22.64 36.00
C VAL A 185 39.72 -24.10 36.34
N GLY A 186 40.06 -24.94 35.37
CA GLY A 186 40.56 -26.30 35.53
C GLY A 186 42.01 -26.45 35.13
#